data_4e7d64a6be0428bb9d706d0bdfabc339
#
_entry.id   4e7d64a6be0428bb9d706d0bdfabc339
#
_cell.length_a   1.000
_cell.length_b   1.000
_cell.length_c   1.000
_cell.angle_alpha   90.00
_cell.angle_beta   90.00
_cell.angle_gamma   90.00
#
_symmetry.space_group_name_H-M   'P 1'
#
loop_
_entity.id
_entity.type
_entity.pdbx_description
1 polymer ?
#
loop_
_entity_poly.entity_id
_entity_poly.type
_entity_poly.pdbx_seq_one_letter_code
_entity_poly.pdbx_strand_id
1 'polypeptide(L)'
;MDGTLYLDDRLFDGVTELLSRIREKGGRYLFLTNNSSRGVEGYMEKLSGMGIRTERRDYLTSVDAAIDCLRRRYPGKRCYVQGTRSFYGQLAAAGIPVTCDREDKVDILLSGFDRELTFQKLEDACILLERGAVWLATNPDWVCPTWYGSVPDCGSVCEMLTRATGRRPEFLGKPRPAMVQLALAEMGFPPEQAVLIGDRLYTDIACAVNAGIDSIFVLSGEGRREDIERNSIHPTWVYDDIGAVLRAWEETP
;
A
#
# COMPACT_ATOMS: atom_id res chain seq x y z
N MET A 1 0.59 5.07 6.57
CA MET A 1 1.72 5.58 7.40
C MET A 1 1.83 7.09 7.29
N ASP A 2 2.15 7.66 6.10
CA ASP A 2 2.00 9.10 5.88
C ASP A 2 0.55 9.50 6.14
N GLY A 3 0.32 10.64 6.80
CA GLY A 3 -1.00 11.11 7.21
C GLY A 3 -1.62 10.37 8.41
N THR A 4 -1.09 9.21 8.77
CA THR A 4 -1.60 8.40 9.90
C THR A 4 -0.65 8.43 11.10
N LEU A 5 0.63 8.12 10.89
CA LEU A 5 1.65 8.07 11.95
C LEU A 5 2.50 9.32 12.00
N TYR A 6 2.73 9.92 10.86
CA TYR A 6 3.58 11.11 10.68
C TYR A 6 3.14 11.94 9.48
N LEU A 7 3.55 13.17 9.47
CA LEU A 7 3.52 14.04 8.29
C LEU A 7 4.95 14.51 8.02
N ASP A 8 5.45 14.30 6.80
CA ASP A 8 6.86 14.49 6.46
C ASP A 8 7.77 13.71 7.43
N ASP A 9 8.62 14.40 8.19
CA ASP A 9 9.55 13.79 9.17
C ASP A 9 9.13 14.03 10.63
N ARG A 10 7.85 14.35 10.88
CA ARG A 10 7.32 14.60 12.22
C ARG A 10 6.24 13.58 12.57
N LEU A 11 6.48 12.81 13.63
CA LEU A 11 5.46 11.94 14.22
C LEU A 11 4.30 12.77 14.76
N PHE A 12 3.09 12.23 14.63
CA PHE A 12 1.94 12.73 15.39
C PHE A 12 2.09 12.33 16.86
N ASP A 13 1.50 13.14 17.72
CA ASP A 13 1.51 12.88 19.16
C ASP A 13 0.84 11.53 19.49
N GLY A 14 1.37 10.82 20.47
CA GLY A 14 0.84 9.54 20.94
C GLY A 14 1.25 8.31 20.11
N VAL A 15 1.90 8.46 18.94
CA VAL A 15 2.28 7.32 18.08
C VAL A 15 3.21 6.35 18.81
N THR A 16 4.30 6.84 19.38
CA THR A 16 5.28 6.00 20.09
C THR A 16 4.64 5.28 21.25
N GLU A 17 3.77 5.98 21.99
CA GLU A 17 3.08 5.43 23.15
C GLU A 17 2.03 4.38 22.75
N LEU A 18 1.25 4.62 21.69
CA LEU A 18 0.30 3.64 21.15
C LEU A 18 1.02 2.34 20.76
N LEU A 19 2.13 2.43 20.03
CA LEU A 19 2.90 1.26 19.61
C LEU A 19 3.49 0.49 20.80
N SER A 20 3.97 1.19 21.85
CA SER A 20 4.42 0.56 23.09
C SER A 20 3.30 -0.17 23.80
N ARG A 21 2.16 0.49 23.97
CA ARG A 21 0.98 -0.09 24.64
C ARG A 21 0.44 -1.33 23.92
N ILE A 22 0.41 -1.32 22.59
CA ILE A 22 0.01 -2.51 21.81
C ILE A 22 0.90 -3.69 22.21
N ARG A 23 2.22 -3.50 22.26
CA ARG A 23 3.16 -4.56 22.65
C ARG A 23 3.02 -5.00 24.12
N GLU A 24 2.86 -4.06 25.05
CA GLU A 24 2.65 -4.32 26.47
C GLU A 24 1.39 -5.15 26.75
N LYS A 25 0.35 -4.96 25.95
CA LYS A 25 -0.89 -5.74 26.02
C LYS A 25 -0.83 -7.08 25.27
N GLY A 26 0.34 -7.46 24.74
CA GLY A 26 0.55 -8.70 23.98
C GLY A 26 0.05 -8.63 22.52
N GLY A 27 -0.32 -7.45 22.06
CA GLY A 27 -0.70 -7.21 20.67
C GLY A 27 0.51 -7.07 19.74
N ARG A 28 0.22 -7.02 18.44
CA ARG A 28 1.20 -6.79 17.38
C ARG A 28 0.68 -5.71 16.44
N TYR A 29 1.58 -5.07 15.74
CA TYR A 29 1.22 -4.13 14.67
C TYR A 29 2.02 -4.42 13.41
N LEU A 30 1.44 -4.07 12.26
CA LEU A 30 2.09 -4.06 10.96
C LEU A 30 1.85 -2.73 10.27
N PHE A 31 2.88 -2.21 9.63
CA PHE A 31 2.78 -1.03 8.78
C PHE A 31 2.43 -1.43 7.35
N LEU A 32 1.20 -1.13 6.93
CA LEU A 32 0.73 -1.39 5.58
C LEU A 32 0.96 -0.18 4.68
N THR A 33 1.58 -0.39 3.51
CA THR A 33 1.80 0.68 2.52
C THR A 33 1.53 0.21 1.09
N ASN A 34 0.85 1.07 0.32
CA ASN A 34 0.65 0.87 -1.11
C ASN A 34 1.87 1.29 -1.94
N ASN A 35 2.79 2.05 -1.36
CA ASN A 35 3.93 2.59 -2.10
C ASN A 35 4.93 1.47 -2.46
N SER A 36 5.09 1.23 -3.75
CA SER A 36 6.00 0.25 -4.33
C SER A 36 7.33 0.84 -4.82
N SER A 37 7.50 2.18 -4.75
CA SER A 37 8.65 2.85 -5.35
C SER A 37 9.96 2.65 -4.60
N ARG A 38 9.91 2.21 -3.33
CA ARG A 38 11.08 1.98 -2.47
C ARG A 38 10.93 0.69 -1.66
N GLY A 39 12.06 0.15 -1.19
CA GLY A 39 12.09 -1.01 -0.29
C GLY A 39 11.72 -0.65 1.14
N VAL A 40 11.50 -1.69 1.96
CA VAL A 40 11.17 -1.55 3.39
C VAL A 40 12.30 -0.87 4.17
N GLU A 41 13.54 -1.04 3.74
CA GLU A 41 14.73 -0.43 4.36
C GLU A 41 14.59 1.09 4.48
N GLY A 42 14.09 1.75 3.43
CA GLY A 42 13.86 3.19 3.46
C GLY A 42 12.78 3.64 4.46
N TYR A 43 11.81 2.77 4.77
CA TYR A 43 10.83 3.04 5.83
C TYR A 43 11.42 2.79 7.22
N MET A 44 12.24 1.74 7.38
CA MET A 44 12.94 1.45 8.62
C MET A 44 13.89 2.60 9.00
N GLU A 45 14.67 3.11 8.05
CA GLU A 45 15.54 4.28 8.25
C GLU A 45 14.72 5.52 8.66
N LYS A 46 13.62 5.80 7.94
CA LYS A 46 12.74 6.94 8.23
C LYS A 46 12.17 6.85 9.65
N LEU A 47 11.56 5.71 10.03
CA LEU A 47 10.99 5.54 11.37
C LEU A 47 12.08 5.54 12.46
N SER A 48 13.26 4.98 12.18
CA SER A 48 14.41 5.04 13.09
C SER A 48 14.87 6.47 13.34
N GLY A 49 14.92 7.31 12.30
CA GLY A 49 15.19 8.76 12.43
C GLY A 49 14.18 9.49 13.31
N MET A 50 12.95 9.00 13.39
CA MET A 50 11.88 9.51 14.26
C MET A 50 11.79 8.78 15.62
N GLY A 51 12.77 7.92 15.96
CA GLY A 51 12.84 7.23 17.26
C GLY A 51 12.08 5.91 17.34
N ILE A 52 11.48 5.42 16.24
CA ILE A 52 10.75 4.14 16.22
C ILE A 52 11.63 3.06 15.58
N ARG A 53 12.10 2.11 16.38
CA ARG A 53 12.86 0.96 15.89
C ARG A 53 11.92 -0.12 15.36
N THR A 54 12.15 -0.54 14.12
CA THR A 54 11.33 -1.53 13.42
C THR A 54 12.22 -2.56 12.72
N GLU A 55 11.61 -3.69 12.37
CA GLU A 55 12.24 -4.77 11.60
C GLU A 55 11.46 -4.99 10.30
N ARG A 56 12.04 -5.71 9.32
CA ARG A 56 11.37 -6.03 8.04
C ARG A 56 10.00 -6.68 8.26
N ARG A 57 9.87 -7.52 9.27
CA ARG A 57 8.61 -8.21 9.62
C ARG A 57 7.50 -7.29 10.14
N ASP A 58 7.80 -6.04 10.47
CA ASP A 58 6.81 -5.05 10.90
C ASP A 58 6.14 -4.33 9.71
N TYR A 59 6.47 -4.73 8.47
CA TYR A 59 5.96 -4.08 7.25
C TYR A 59 5.33 -5.08 6.29
N LEU A 60 4.23 -4.68 5.69
CA LEU A 60 3.63 -5.33 4.54
C LEU A 60 3.34 -4.27 3.46
N THR A 61 3.90 -4.51 2.28
CA THR A 61 3.81 -3.56 1.16
C THR A 61 2.93 -4.10 0.04
N SER A 62 2.53 -3.24 -0.88
CA SER A 62 1.88 -3.70 -2.11
C SER A 62 2.79 -4.58 -2.98
N VAL A 63 4.12 -4.51 -2.77
CA VAL A 63 5.08 -5.42 -3.41
C VAL A 63 4.95 -6.82 -2.85
N ASP A 64 4.78 -6.97 -1.53
CA ASP A 64 4.55 -8.29 -0.90
C ASP A 64 3.24 -8.91 -1.41
N ALA A 65 2.18 -8.10 -1.55
CA ALA A 65 0.93 -8.55 -2.15
C ALA A 65 1.09 -8.97 -3.62
N ALA A 66 1.91 -8.24 -4.39
CA ALA A 66 2.22 -8.59 -5.78
C ALA A 66 3.01 -9.91 -5.85
N ILE A 67 4.01 -10.11 -5.00
CA ILE A 67 4.80 -11.34 -4.92
C ILE A 67 3.91 -12.53 -4.58
N ASP A 68 3.03 -12.40 -3.57
CA ASP A 68 2.09 -13.46 -3.20
C ASP A 68 1.15 -13.82 -4.36
N CYS A 69 0.55 -12.80 -5.00
CA CYS A 69 -0.32 -12.98 -6.16
C CYS A 69 0.42 -13.71 -7.31
N LEU A 70 1.64 -13.27 -7.66
CA LEU A 70 2.42 -13.86 -8.73
C LEU A 70 2.78 -15.33 -8.45
N ARG A 71 3.20 -15.63 -7.22
CA ARG A 71 3.52 -17.00 -6.82
C ARG A 71 2.32 -17.95 -6.85
N ARG A 72 1.16 -17.48 -6.40
CA ARG A 72 -0.05 -18.31 -6.32
C ARG A 72 -0.79 -18.43 -7.64
N ARG A 73 -0.96 -17.32 -8.36
CA ARG A 73 -1.83 -17.28 -9.55
C ARG A 73 -1.07 -17.41 -10.85
N TYR A 74 0.20 -17.03 -10.86
CA TYR A 74 1.02 -16.94 -12.08
C TYR A 74 2.42 -17.54 -11.89
N PRO A 75 2.55 -18.78 -11.39
CA PRO A 75 3.84 -19.39 -11.11
C PRO A 75 4.69 -19.49 -12.39
N GLY A 76 5.92 -18.99 -12.31
CA GLY A 76 6.91 -19.05 -13.40
C GLY A 76 6.65 -18.12 -14.59
N LYS A 77 5.60 -17.28 -14.54
CA LYS A 77 5.27 -16.34 -15.60
C LYS A 77 6.25 -15.17 -15.66
N ARG A 78 6.63 -14.78 -16.88
CA ARG A 78 7.55 -13.67 -17.15
C ARG A 78 6.84 -12.33 -16.98
N CYS A 79 7.36 -11.47 -16.10
CA CYS A 79 6.81 -10.16 -15.79
C CYS A 79 7.68 -9.04 -16.36
N TYR A 80 7.11 -8.14 -17.16
CA TYR A 80 7.67 -6.82 -17.40
C TYR A 80 7.30 -5.89 -16.25
N VAL A 81 8.30 -5.25 -15.63
CA VAL A 81 8.10 -4.35 -14.50
C VAL A 81 8.13 -2.90 -14.96
N GLN A 82 6.97 -2.26 -14.97
CA GLN A 82 6.83 -0.82 -15.12
C GLN A 82 6.86 -0.20 -13.73
N GLY A 83 8.06 0.17 -13.27
CA GLY A 83 8.31 0.65 -11.93
C GLY A 83 9.76 1.07 -11.72
N THR A 84 10.12 1.38 -10.47
CA THR A 84 11.50 1.75 -10.11
C THR A 84 12.44 0.54 -10.11
N ARG A 85 13.75 0.82 -10.16
CA ARG A 85 14.79 -0.21 -9.98
C ARG A 85 14.65 -0.93 -8.64
N SER A 86 14.24 -0.22 -7.59
CA SER A 86 13.96 -0.82 -6.27
C SER A 86 12.82 -1.83 -6.36
N PHE A 87 11.73 -1.49 -7.02
CA PHE A 87 10.60 -2.41 -7.22
C PHE A 87 11.03 -3.67 -7.99
N TYR A 88 11.73 -3.49 -9.10
CA TYR A 88 12.31 -4.60 -9.87
C TYR A 88 13.19 -5.50 -8.98
N GLY A 89 14.11 -4.89 -8.21
CA GLY A 89 15.04 -5.62 -7.34
C GLY A 89 14.35 -6.46 -6.27
N GLN A 90 13.28 -5.96 -5.67
CA GLN A 90 12.47 -6.69 -4.68
C GLN A 90 11.80 -7.93 -5.30
N LEU A 91 11.23 -7.80 -6.49
CA LEU A 91 10.61 -8.92 -7.21
C LEU A 91 11.65 -9.96 -7.62
N ALA A 92 12.78 -9.53 -8.15
CA ALA A 92 13.89 -10.41 -8.54
C ALA A 92 14.46 -11.18 -7.32
N ALA A 93 14.67 -10.49 -6.20
CA ALA A 93 15.12 -11.11 -4.94
C ALA A 93 14.10 -12.14 -4.40
N ALA A 94 12.81 -11.94 -4.67
CA ALA A 94 11.77 -12.91 -4.34
C ALA A 94 11.69 -14.10 -5.31
N GLY A 95 12.56 -14.16 -6.34
CA GLY A 95 12.61 -15.23 -7.33
C GLY A 95 11.52 -15.14 -8.41
N ILE A 96 10.89 -13.97 -8.58
CA ILE A 96 9.93 -13.75 -9.68
C ILE A 96 10.71 -13.54 -10.99
N PRO A 97 10.35 -14.21 -12.10
CA PRO A 97 10.97 -13.97 -13.39
C PRO A 97 10.60 -12.59 -13.94
N VAL A 98 11.47 -11.60 -13.75
CA VAL A 98 11.21 -10.20 -14.13
C VAL A 98 12.13 -9.72 -15.26
N THR A 99 11.64 -8.74 -16.01
CA THR A 99 12.41 -7.99 -17.03
C THR A 99 11.99 -6.52 -17.00
N CYS A 100 12.89 -5.64 -17.43
CA CYS A 100 12.60 -4.24 -17.79
C CYS A 100 12.69 -4.02 -19.30
N ASP A 101 13.02 -5.07 -20.07
CA ASP A 101 13.13 -5.03 -21.52
C ASP A 101 11.87 -5.62 -22.15
N ARG A 102 11.46 -5.04 -23.29
CA ARG A 102 10.35 -5.57 -24.08
C ARG A 102 10.80 -6.82 -24.83
N GLU A 103 10.62 -7.96 -24.16
CA GLU A 103 10.88 -9.28 -24.75
C GLU A 103 9.68 -9.77 -25.57
N ASP A 104 9.90 -10.76 -26.46
CA ASP A 104 8.83 -11.35 -27.27
C ASP A 104 7.81 -12.14 -26.43
N LYS A 105 8.27 -12.71 -25.30
CA LYS A 105 7.45 -13.54 -24.41
C LYS A 105 7.37 -12.90 -23.02
N VAL A 106 6.50 -11.92 -22.90
CA VAL A 106 6.08 -11.35 -21.60
C VAL A 106 4.64 -11.78 -21.35
N ASP A 107 4.42 -12.43 -20.23
CA ASP A 107 3.09 -12.89 -19.83
C ASP A 107 2.30 -11.80 -19.08
N ILE A 108 2.99 -10.99 -18.28
CA ILE A 108 2.39 -10.04 -17.34
C ILE A 108 3.08 -8.68 -17.45
N LEU A 109 2.27 -7.62 -17.57
CA LEU A 109 2.68 -6.26 -17.28
C LEU A 109 2.35 -5.99 -15.80
N LEU A 110 3.36 -5.66 -14.98
CA LEU A 110 3.20 -5.30 -13.58
C LEU A 110 3.58 -3.83 -13.39
N SER A 111 2.57 -2.99 -13.17
CA SER A 111 2.74 -1.55 -12.96
C SER A 111 2.84 -1.22 -11.46
N GLY A 112 3.76 -0.34 -11.10
CA GLY A 112 3.94 0.18 -9.77
C GLY A 112 4.08 1.71 -9.75
N PHE A 113 4.20 2.29 -8.56
CA PHE A 113 4.55 3.70 -8.43
C PHE A 113 5.97 3.92 -8.96
N ASP A 114 6.08 4.57 -10.10
CA ASP A 114 7.33 4.72 -10.85
C ASP A 114 7.84 6.16 -10.86
N ARG A 115 8.79 6.46 -9.98
CA ARG A 115 9.51 7.76 -9.96
C ARG A 115 10.65 7.84 -10.98
N GLU A 116 10.87 6.76 -11.71
CA GLU A 116 11.86 6.64 -12.79
C GLU A 116 11.15 6.47 -14.15
N LEU A 117 9.89 6.91 -14.25
CA LEU A 117 9.05 6.77 -15.43
C LEU A 117 9.67 7.45 -16.65
N THR A 118 9.71 6.72 -17.75
CA THR A 118 10.11 7.23 -19.07
C THR A 118 9.01 6.98 -20.08
N PHE A 119 9.00 7.74 -21.19
CA PHE A 119 8.05 7.49 -22.27
C PHE A 119 8.23 6.08 -22.88
N GLN A 120 9.45 5.57 -22.92
CA GLN A 120 9.74 4.22 -23.39
C GLN A 120 8.98 3.15 -22.56
N LYS A 121 8.95 3.28 -21.23
CA LYS A 121 8.18 2.36 -20.38
C LYS A 121 6.68 2.40 -20.68
N LEU A 122 6.13 3.58 -21.02
CA LEU A 122 4.73 3.72 -21.41
C LEU A 122 4.45 3.07 -22.76
N GLU A 123 5.33 3.27 -23.74
CA GLU A 123 5.24 2.65 -25.06
C GLU A 123 5.31 1.13 -24.95
N ASP A 124 6.29 0.60 -24.21
CA ASP A 124 6.43 -0.83 -23.97
C ASP A 124 5.19 -1.43 -23.29
N ALA A 125 4.63 -0.74 -22.28
CA ALA A 125 3.40 -1.15 -21.61
C ALA A 125 2.22 -1.23 -22.60
N CYS A 126 2.02 -0.22 -23.45
CA CYS A 126 0.97 -0.25 -24.48
C CYS A 126 1.15 -1.44 -25.44
N ILE A 127 2.36 -1.66 -25.93
CA ILE A 127 2.66 -2.77 -26.86
C ILE A 127 2.40 -4.14 -26.19
N LEU A 128 2.80 -4.32 -24.93
CA LEU A 128 2.57 -5.56 -24.19
C LEU A 128 1.09 -5.81 -23.95
N LEU A 129 0.32 -4.77 -23.64
CA LEU A 129 -1.13 -4.86 -23.47
C LEU A 129 -1.84 -5.23 -24.78
N GLU A 130 -1.44 -4.66 -25.90
CA GLU A 130 -1.95 -5.03 -27.23
C GLU A 130 -1.61 -6.50 -27.58
N ARG A 131 -0.47 -7.00 -27.16
CA ARG A 131 -0.06 -8.41 -27.32
C ARG A 131 -0.80 -9.36 -26.36
N GLY A 132 -1.66 -8.86 -25.48
CA GLY A 132 -2.50 -9.66 -24.61
C GLY A 132 -1.88 -10.00 -23.24
N ALA A 133 -0.81 -9.33 -22.81
CA ALA A 133 -0.26 -9.48 -21.47
C ALA A 133 -1.34 -9.24 -20.40
N VAL A 134 -1.33 -10.04 -19.32
CA VAL A 134 -2.15 -9.79 -18.15
C VAL A 134 -1.65 -8.51 -17.48
N TRP A 135 -2.56 -7.59 -17.14
CA TRP A 135 -2.17 -6.35 -16.51
C TRP A 135 -2.49 -6.35 -15.01
N LEU A 136 -1.44 -6.34 -14.21
CA LEU A 136 -1.48 -6.19 -12.75
C LEU A 136 -0.87 -4.84 -12.36
N ALA A 137 -1.35 -4.25 -11.27
CA ALA A 137 -0.81 -3.02 -10.72
C ALA A 137 -0.77 -3.06 -9.18
N THR A 138 0.21 -2.41 -8.60
CA THR A 138 0.41 -2.45 -7.14
C THR A 138 -0.69 -1.74 -6.38
N ASN A 139 -1.19 -0.59 -6.87
CA ASN A 139 -2.15 0.24 -6.14
C ASN A 139 -2.91 1.20 -7.06
N PRO A 140 -4.14 1.59 -6.67
CA PRO A 140 -4.96 2.52 -7.43
C PRO A 140 -4.77 3.99 -7.06
N ASP A 141 -3.81 4.31 -6.17
CA ASP A 141 -3.62 5.67 -5.66
C ASP A 141 -3.35 6.64 -6.82
N TRP A 142 -4.10 7.75 -6.85
CA TRP A 142 -3.98 8.77 -7.89
C TRP A 142 -2.73 9.61 -7.72
N VAL A 143 -2.42 9.95 -6.47
CA VAL A 143 -1.34 10.87 -6.12
C VAL A 143 -0.51 10.37 -4.95
N CYS A 144 0.76 10.73 -4.95
CA CYS A 144 1.63 10.64 -3.79
C CYS A 144 1.88 12.07 -3.29
N PRO A 145 1.53 12.39 -2.02
CA PRO A 145 1.79 13.69 -1.44
C PRO A 145 3.29 13.92 -1.25
N THR A 146 3.71 15.18 -1.44
CA THR A 146 5.07 15.66 -1.22
C THR A 146 5.02 17.02 -0.53
N TRP A 147 6.14 17.50 -0.02
CA TRP A 147 6.23 18.82 0.62
C TRP A 147 5.87 19.99 -0.29
N TYR A 148 5.97 19.82 -1.61
CA TYR A 148 5.65 20.85 -2.62
C TYR A 148 4.31 20.63 -3.32
N GLY A 149 3.52 19.65 -2.91
CA GLY A 149 2.24 19.28 -3.52
C GLY A 149 2.12 17.80 -3.79
N SER A 150 1.40 17.40 -4.84
CA SER A 150 1.17 16.01 -5.20
C SER A 150 1.84 15.64 -6.52
N VAL A 151 2.36 14.42 -6.60
CA VAL A 151 2.85 13.84 -7.86
C VAL A 151 1.97 12.67 -8.28
N PRO A 152 1.88 12.33 -9.60
CA PRO A 152 1.14 11.16 -10.06
C PRO A 152 1.66 9.88 -9.41
N ASP A 153 0.76 9.04 -8.89
CA ASP A 153 1.06 7.69 -8.40
C ASP A 153 0.65 6.63 -9.44
N CYS A 154 0.73 5.36 -9.09
CA CYS A 154 0.46 4.21 -9.96
C CYS A 154 -0.91 4.28 -10.62
N GLY A 155 -1.97 4.65 -9.89
CA GLY A 155 -3.33 4.79 -10.44
C GLY A 155 -3.43 5.80 -11.57
N SER A 156 -2.75 6.96 -11.46
CA SER A 156 -2.72 7.97 -12.52
C SER A 156 -2.05 7.45 -13.78
N VAL A 157 -0.94 6.74 -13.66
CA VAL A 157 -0.25 6.12 -14.81
C VAL A 157 -1.12 5.02 -15.42
N CYS A 158 -1.75 4.21 -14.59
CA CYS A 158 -2.68 3.18 -15.08
C CYS A 158 -3.88 3.78 -15.81
N GLU A 159 -4.45 4.90 -15.35
CA GLU A 159 -5.54 5.54 -16.09
C GLU A 159 -5.08 6.10 -17.44
N MET A 160 -3.88 6.68 -17.51
CA MET A 160 -3.29 7.12 -18.78
C MET A 160 -3.15 5.96 -19.78
N LEU A 161 -2.61 4.82 -19.34
CA LEU A 161 -2.50 3.61 -20.17
C LEU A 161 -3.88 3.02 -20.52
N THR A 162 -4.84 3.10 -19.60
CA THR A 162 -6.23 2.68 -19.85
C THR A 162 -6.86 3.49 -20.99
N ARG A 163 -6.64 4.80 -21.00
CA ARG A 163 -7.13 5.68 -22.09
C ARG A 163 -6.47 5.37 -23.43
N ALA A 164 -5.21 4.99 -23.42
CA ALA A 164 -4.47 4.66 -24.62
C ALA A 164 -4.85 3.29 -25.21
N THR A 165 -5.12 2.28 -24.36
CA THR A 165 -5.24 0.87 -24.78
C THR A 165 -6.66 0.29 -24.61
N GLY A 166 -7.55 0.97 -23.90
CA GLY A 166 -8.85 0.41 -23.51
C GLY A 166 -8.80 -0.70 -22.46
N ARG A 167 -7.60 -1.10 -22.00
CA ARG A 167 -7.39 -2.16 -21.01
C ARG A 167 -7.39 -1.57 -19.60
N ARG A 168 -7.73 -2.39 -18.61
CA ARG A 168 -7.70 -2.01 -17.19
C ARG A 168 -6.87 -3.00 -16.38
N PRO A 169 -6.09 -2.53 -15.38
CA PRO A 169 -5.33 -3.41 -14.50
C PRO A 169 -6.21 -4.04 -13.43
N GLU A 170 -5.76 -5.16 -12.91
CA GLU A 170 -6.14 -5.64 -11.59
C GLU A 170 -5.19 -5.03 -10.55
N PHE A 171 -5.73 -4.23 -9.63
CA PHE A 171 -4.96 -3.68 -8.52
C PHE A 171 -4.82 -4.72 -7.41
N LEU A 172 -3.62 -4.81 -6.80
CA LEU A 172 -3.29 -5.84 -5.81
C LEU A 172 -3.23 -5.31 -4.36
N GLY A 173 -2.84 -4.04 -4.18
CA GLY A 173 -2.79 -3.36 -2.89
C GLY A 173 -4.16 -2.90 -2.38
N LYS A 174 -4.16 -2.10 -1.31
CA LYS A 174 -5.39 -1.47 -0.78
C LYS A 174 -6.12 -0.70 -1.89
N PRO A 175 -7.43 -0.78 -2.00
CA PRO A 175 -8.43 -1.29 -1.04
C PRO A 175 -8.72 -2.80 -1.12
N ARG A 176 -7.93 -3.59 -1.84
CA ARG A 176 -8.13 -5.04 -1.89
C ARG A 176 -7.88 -5.65 -0.51
N PRO A 177 -8.70 -6.63 -0.08
CA PRO A 177 -8.55 -7.26 1.24
C PRO A 177 -7.29 -8.12 1.39
N ALA A 178 -6.64 -8.46 0.27
CA ALA A 178 -5.48 -9.35 0.25
C ALA A 178 -4.34 -8.92 1.19
N MET A 179 -4.07 -7.60 1.30
CA MET A 179 -3.04 -7.11 2.22
C MET A 179 -3.40 -7.35 3.69
N VAL A 180 -4.66 -7.14 4.07
CA VAL A 180 -5.13 -7.44 5.43
C VAL A 180 -5.12 -8.95 5.68
N GLN A 181 -5.54 -9.75 4.73
CA GLN A 181 -5.52 -11.22 4.83
C GLN A 181 -4.10 -11.76 5.01
N LEU A 182 -3.12 -11.22 4.26
CA LEU A 182 -1.71 -11.56 4.44
C LEU A 182 -1.21 -11.13 5.82
N ALA A 183 -1.55 -9.92 6.28
CA ALA A 183 -1.19 -9.43 7.59
C ALA A 183 -1.72 -10.32 8.72
N LEU A 184 -2.99 -10.70 8.66
CA LEU A 184 -3.62 -11.60 9.64
C LEU A 184 -2.94 -12.99 9.66
N ALA A 185 -2.67 -13.55 8.47
CA ALA A 185 -1.98 -14.83 8.36
C ALA A 185 -0.56 -14.78 8.94
N GLU A 186 0.18 -13.69 8.71
CA GLU A 186 1.54 -13.52 9.24
C GLU A 186 1.56 -13.27 10.75
N MET A 187 0.60 -12.51 11.26
CA MET A 187 0.50 -12.19 12.67
C MET A 187 -0.13 -13.30 13.51
N GLY A 188 -0.94 -14.17 12.90
CA GLY A 188 -1.62 -15.27 13.58
C GLY A 188 -2.82 -14.81 14.42
N PHE A 189 -3.43 -13.66 14.10
CA PHE A 189 -4.64 -13.17 14.77
C PHE A 189 -5.88 -13.39 13.88
N PRO A 190 -7.04 -13.70 14.50
CA PRO A 190 -8.28 -13.76 13.76
C PRO A 190 -8.81 -12.35 13.42
N PRO A 191 -9.68 -12.21 12.40
CA PRO A 191 -10.18 -10.90 11.95
C PRO A 191 -10.80 -10.04 13.05
N GLU A 192 -11.53 -10.64 13.98
CA GLU A 192 -12.24 -9.96 15.09
C GLU A 192 -11.30 -9.32 16.13
N GLN A 193 -10.01 -9.64 16.08
CA GLN A 193 -8.99 -9.07 16.95
C GLN A 193 -8.09 -8.06 16.24
N ALA A 194 -8.46 -7.70 15.01
CA ALA A 194 -7.67 -6.79 14.19
C ALA A 194 -8.43 -5.51 13.88
N VAL A 195 -7.69 -4.41 13.86
CA VAL A 195 -8.18 -3.11 13.42
C VAL A 195 -7.17 -2.49 12.45
N LEU A 196 -7.66 -1.88 11.38
CA LEU A 196 -6.82 -1.11 10.47
C LEU A 196 -7.01 0.38 10.74
N ILE A 197 -5.91 1.08 11.03
CA ILE A 197 -5.89 2.53 11.22
C ILE A 197 -5.34 3.19 9.96
N GLY A 198 -6.04 4.17 9.42
CA GLY A 198 -5.62 4.88 8.24
C GLY A 198 -6.31 6.21 8.03
N ASP A 199 -5.74 7.03 7.16
CA ASP A 199 -6.19 8.39 6.85
C ASP A 199 -6.90 8.53 5.50
N ARG A 200 -6.96 7.44 4.71
CA ARG A 200 -7.64 7.45 3.41
C ARG A 200 -8.86 6.55 3.41
N LEU A 201 -10.03 7.17 3.18
CA LEU A 201 -11.30 6.45 3.17
C LEU A 201 -11.33 5.40 2.03
N TYR A 202 -10.92 5.78 0.82
CA TYR A 202 -11.05 4.94 -0.38
C TYR A 202 -9.99 3.84 -0.50
N THR A 203 -8.93 3.85 0.31
CA THR A 203 -7.91 2.78 0.33
C THR A 203 -7.84 2.08 1.67
N ASP A 204 -7.50 2.79 2.76
CA ASP A 204 -7.29 2.19 4.07
C ASP A 204 -8.59 1.64 4.65
N ILE A 205 -9.59 2.52 4.79
CA ILE A 205 -10.87 2.14 5.40
C ILE A 205 -11.61 1.15 4.50
N ALA A 206 -11.61 1.40 3.19
CA ALA A 206 -12.18 0.45 2.23
C ALA A 206 -11.51 -0.93 2.31
N CYS A 207 -10.19 -0.99 2.55
CA CYS A 207 -9.48 -2.26 2.71
C CYS A 207 -9.93 -3.03 3.95
N ALA A 208 -10.11 -2.34 5.08
CA ALA A 208 -10.64 -2.95 6.31
C ALA A 208 -12.06 -3.47 6.11
N VAL A 209 -12.96 -2.65 5.55
CA VAL A 209 -14.35 -3.02 5.25
C VAL A 209 -14.39 -4.25 4.32
N ASN A 210 -13.60 -4.24 3.24
CA ASN A 210 -13.52 -5.34 2.30
C ASN A 210 -12.93 -6.63 2.90
N ALA A 211 -12.11 -6.50 3.95
CA ALA A 211 -11.53 -7.62 4.67
C ALA A 211 -12.39 -8.11 5.84
N GLY A 212 -13.46 -7.39 6.19
CA GLY A 212 -14.35 -7.72 7.30
C GLY A 212 -13.71 -7.51 8.68
N ILE A 213 -12.81 -6.52 8.81
CA ILE A 213 -12.21 -6.13 10.09
C ILE A 213 -12.63 -4.71 10.47
N ASP A 214 -12.48 -4.40 11.75
CA ASP A 214 -12.69 -3.04 12.25
C ASP A 214 -11.71 -2.03 11.65
N SER A 215 -12.15 -0.76 11.61
CA SER A 215 -11.35 0.34 11.06
C SER A 215 -11.43 1.59 11.89
N ILE A 216 -10.30 2.28 11.99
CA ILE A 216 -10.19 3.61 12.59
C ILE A 216 -9.75 4.59 11.50
N PHE A 217 -10.62 5.56 11.22
CA PHE A 217 -10.33 6.64 10.29
C PHE A 217 -9.77 7.82 11.07
N VAL A 218 -8.52 8.23 10.77
CA VAL A 218 -7.90 9.41 11.35
C VAL A 218 -7.90 10.56 10.35
N LEU A 219 -8.22 11.75 10.84
CA LEU A 219 -8.39 12.96 10.04
C LEU A 219 -7.08 13.78 9.93
N SER A 220 -5.97 13.22 10.40
CA SER A 220 -4.64 13.85 10.39
C SER A 220 -3.94 13.88 9.02
N GLY A 221 -4.49 13.16 8.03
CA GLY A 221 -3.92 13.02 6.69
C GLY A 221 -4.78 13.60 5.56
N GLU A 222 -5.00 12.78 4.53
CA GLU A 222 -5.68 13.20 3.30
C GLU A 222 -7.21 13.29 3.48
N GLY A 223 -7.81 12.35 4.21
CA GLY A 223 -9.26 12.21 4.30
C GLY A 223 -9.92 13.23 5.21
N ARG A 224 -11.18 13.52 4.95
CA ARG A 224 -12.02 14.46 5.69
C ARG A 224 -13.30 13.79 6.15
N ARG A 225 -13.92 14.33 7.20
CA ARG A 225 -15.19 13.81 7.74
C ARG A 225 -16.32 13.82 6.70
N GLU A 226 -16.34 14.82 5.83
CA GLU A 226 -17.32 14.95 4.74
C GLU A 226 -17.21 13.83 3.69
N ASP A 227 -16.06 13.17 3.60
CA ASP A 227 -15.87 12.05 2.66
C ASP A 227 -16.70 10.84 3.08
N ILE A 228 -16.97 10.66 4.37
CA ILE A 228 -17.82 9.58 4.89
C ILE A 228 -19.26 9.75 4.41
N GLU A 229 -19.76 10.98 4.39
CA GLU A 229 -21.13 11.29 3.96
C GLU A 229 -21.34 11.11 2.47
N ARG A 230 -20.28 11.28 1.68
CA ARG A 230 -20.30 11.21 0.21
C ARG A 230 -20.03 9.79 -0.32
N ASN A 231 -19.62 8.86 0.53
CA ASN A 231 -19.25 7.52 0.15
C ASN A 231 -20.08 6.47 0.90
N SER A 232 -20.14 5.27 0.36
CA SER A 232 -20.74 4.09 1.01
C SER A 232 -19.77 3.36 1.95
N ILE A 233 -18.60 3.94 2.22
CA ILE A 233 -17.55 3.36 3.06
C ILE A 233 -17.66 3.99 4.45
N HIS A 234 -17.97 3.17 5.46
CA HIS A 234 -18.16 3.63 6.82
C HIS A 234 -17.09 3.02 7.73
N PRO A 235 -16.23 3.86 8.34
CA PRO A 235 -15.28 3.40 9.35
C PRO A 235 -16.02 2.97 10.63
N THR A 236 -15.42 2.06 11.41
CA THR A 236 -15.96 1.69 12.73
C THR A 236 -15.84 2.86 13.70
N TRP A 237 -14.70 3.56 13.67
CA TRP A 237 -14.46 4.76 14.50
C TRP A 237 -13.78 5.86 13.68
N VAL A 238 -13.98 7.10 14.14
CA VAL A 238 -13.36 8.31 13.54
C VAL A 238 -12.72 9.13 14.64
N TYR A 239 -11.45 9.46 14.49
CA TYR A 239 -10.68 10.30 15.41
C TYR A 239 -9.89 11.37 14.64
N ASP A 240 -9.53 12.44 15.33
CA ASP A 240 -8.76 13.52 14.71
C ASP A 240 -7.33 13.06 14.34
N ASP A 241 -6.69 12.27 15.24
CA ASP A 241 -5.34 11.76 15.08
C ASP A 241 -5.09 10.51 15.95
N ILE A 242 -3.86 9.99 15.92
CA ILE A 242 -3.43 8.85 16.76
C ILE A 242 -3.46 9.17 18.25
N GLY A 243 -3.19 10.41 18.63
CA GLY A 243 -3.28 10.83 20.05
C GLY A 243 -4.71 10.74 20.58
N ALA A 244 -5.70 11.07 19.75
CA ALA A 244 -7.12 10.89 20.10
C ALA A 244 -7.49 9.40 20.20
N VAL A 245 -6.95 8.54 19.33
CA VAL A 245 -7.15 7.08 19.43
C VAL A 245 -6.58 6.55 20.75
N LEU A 246 -5.37 6.98 21.11
CA LEU A 246 -4.73 6.56 22.38
C LEU A 246 -5.56 6.97 23.59
N ARG A 247 -6.01 8.21 23.67
CA ARG A 247 -6.87 8.69 24.77
C ARG A 247 -8.16 7.90 24.88
N ALA A 248 -8.85 7.66 23.77
CA ALA A 248 -10.09 6.90 23.76
C ALA A 248 -9.87 5.44 24.21
N TRP A 249 -8.73 4.84 23.87
CA TRP A 249 -8.38 3.50 24.33
C TRP A 249 -8.12 3.47 25.84
N GLU A 250 -7.51 4.51 26.42
CA GLU A 250 -7.26 4.62 27.87
C GLU A 250 -8.52 4.80 28.70
N GLU A 251 -9.54 5.43 28.13
CA GLU A 251 -10.84 5.64 28.76
C GLU A 251 -11.74 4.38 28.71
N THR A 252 -11.35 3.38 27.90
CA THR A 252 -12.10 2.12 27.79
C THR A 252 -11.69 1.18 28.94
N PRO A 253 -12.63 0.78 29.81
CA PRO A 253 -12.36 -0.01 31.00
C PRO A 253 -11.81 -1.42 30.72
#